data_71208580a63a6477c41155b1aa108436
#
_entry.id   71208580a63a6477c41155b1aa108436
#
_cell.length_a   1.000
_cell.length_b   1.000
_cell.length_c   1.000
_cell.angle_alpha   90.00
_cell.angle_beta   90.00
_cell.angle_gamma   90.00
#
_symmetry.space_group_name_H-M   'P 1'
#
loop_
_entity.id
_entity.type
_entity.pdbx_description
1 polymer ?
#
loop_
_entity_poly.entity_id
_entity_poly.type
_entity_poly.pdbx_seq_one_letter_code
_entity_poly.pdbx_strand_id
1 'polypeptide(L)'
;MLNFEYYNPVNYVFGRGQIAKLTSLIPKNAKVLLAYGGGSIFNNGVHKQVTDALAGYEITEFGGIEPNPRYETVMKAVEIVREKNIDFILAVGGGSVIDGVKFISAAVKFEGDPVDILVKRIRILDNTIPFGTVLTLPATGSEMNSGSVITIDKTQEKLSFGGPAVFPVFSICDPETVASLPKRQVQNGIIDAYTHVMEQYLTYPHDALLQDRIAESILQTLIEIGPGVAENPSDYKLAANFMWCATMALNGLIQKGVPTDWATHMIGHELTALYEIDHARTLAIIGPNLYRVMFDTKKEKLAQYGRRVLNITETDTEKAALEAIEKTVEFFHKMGMETKISNYTNDYESTADFIVKRFEERGWKGLGERQNITPERVRAIVEMSY
;
A
#
# COMPACT_ATOMS: atom_id res chain seq x y z
N MET A 1 -4.26 -22.40 12.44
CA MET A 1 -4.55 -20.94 12.54
C MET A 1 -3.92 -20.41 13.81
N LEU A 2 -3.20 -19.28 13.73
CA LEU A 2 -2.56 -18.63 14.88
C LEU A 2 -3.61 -17.85 15.71
N ASN A 3 -3.30 -17.54 16.98
CA ASN A 3 -4.16 -16.67 17.79
C ASN A 3 -4.13 -15.23 17.25
N PHE A 4 -5.26 -14.55 17.26
CA PHE A 4 -5.35 -13.17 16.80
C PHE A 4 -6.45 -12.38 17.50
N GLU A 5 -6.30 -11.07 17.46
CA GLU A 5 -7.36 -10.09 17.72
C GLU A 5 -7.64 -9.34 16.41
N TYR A 6 -8.91 -9.07 16.14
CA TYR A 6 -9.32 -8.26 15.00
C TYR A 6 -10.15 -7.07 15.47
N TYR A 7 -9.65 -5.90 15.15
CA TYR A 7 -10.34 -4.64 15.39
C TYR A 7 -10.04 -3.69 14.23
N ASN A 8 -11.08 -3.14 13.63
CA ASN A 8 -10.97 -2.09 12.61
C ASN A 8 -12.06 -1.05 12.87
N PRO A 9 -11.69 0.15 13.36
CA PRO A 9 -12.63 1.17 13.81
C PRO A 9 -13.16 2.07 12.68
N VAL A 10 -12.69 1.89 11.46
CA VAL A 10 -12.96 2.82 10.35
C VAL A 10 -14.42 2.74 9.90
N ASN A 11 -15.11 3.87 9.92
CA ASN A 11 -16.40 4.01 9.26
C ASN A 11 -16.16 4.11 7.73
N TYR A 12 -16.34 3.00 7.02
CA TYR A 12 -16.11 2.91 5.58
C TYR A 12 -17.36 3.29 4.79
N VAL A 13 -17.30 4.42 4.09
CA VAL A 13 -18.42 5.00 3.35
C VAL A 13 -18.17 4.83 1.85
N PHE A 14 -18.87 3.89 1.24
CA PHE A 14 -18.64 3.48 -0.14
C PHE A 14 -19.79 3.88 -1.08
N GLY A 15 -19.44 4.30 -2.30
CA GLY A 15 -20.37 4.48 -3.39
C GLY A 15 -20.39 5.89 -3.98
N ARG A 16 -21.19 6.05 -5.03
CA ARG A 16 -21.31 7.29 -5.82
C ARG A 16 -21.85 8.45 -4.98
N GLY A 17 -21.22 9.62 -5.11
CA GLY A 17 -21.67 10.85 -4.48
C GLY A 17 -21.52 10.90 -2.96
N GLN A 18 -20.76 9.98 -2.36
CA GLN A 18 -20.63 9.88 -0.90
C GLN A 18 -19.77 11.00 -0.28
N ILE A 19 -19.04 11.78 -1.09
CA ILE A 19 -18.26 12.94 -0.60
C ILE A 19 -19.17 13.95 0.11
N ALA A 20 -20.42 14.08 -0.33
CA ALA A 20 -21.41 14.95 0.32
C ALA A 20 -21.66 14.61 1.81
N LYS A 21 -21.35 13.40 2.27
CA LYS A 21 -21.50 13.00 3.68
C LYS A 21 -20.47 13.63 4.62
N LEU A 22 -19.45 14.32 4.13
CA LEU A 22 -18.44 14.99 4.97
C LEU A 22 -19.07 15.86 6.07
N THR A 23 -20.15 16.57 5.76
CA THR A 23 -20.89 17.41 6.74
C THR A 23 -21.42 16.65 7.95
N SER A 24 -21.66 15.34 7.82
CA SER A 24 -22.16 14.49 8.90
C SER A 24 -21.05 13.68 9.58
N LEU A 25 -19.87 13.61 9.00
CA LEU A 25 -18.74 12.81 9.46
C LEU A 25 -17.70 13.64 10.21
N ILE A 26 -17.54 14.92 9.86
CA ILE A 26 -16.62 15.84 10.52
C ILE A 26 -17.36 16.59 11.64
N PRO A 27 -16.79 16.73 12.84
CA PRO A 27 -17.41 17.46 13.92
C PRO A 27 -17.75 18.90 13.50
N LYS A 28 -18.96 19.37 13.88
CA LYS A 28 -19.36 20.75 13.60
C LYS A 28 -18.40 21.73 14.30
N ASN A 29 -18.03 22.78 13.58
CA ASN A 29 -17.08 23.81 14.04
C ASN A 29 -15.62 23.34 14.16
N ALA A 30 -15.27 22.16 13.63
CA ALA A 30 -13.88 21.73 13.55
C ALA A 30 -13.08 22.68 12.65
N LYS A 31 -11.84 22.98 13.07
CA LYS A 31 -10.83 23.59 12.21
C LYS A 31 -10.16 22.47 11.42
N VAL A 32 -10.33 22.50 10.11
CA VAL A 32 -9.94 21.39 9.24
C VAL A 32 -8.67 21.72 8.46
N LEU A 33 -7.65 20.84 8.55
CA LEU A 33 -6.59 20.81 7.55
C LEU A 33 -7.05 19.95 6.38
N LEU A 34 -7.21 20.55 5.21
CA LEU A 34 -7.45 19.83 3.95
C LEU A 34 -6.10 19.50 3.31
N ALA A 35 -5.65 18.25 3.45
CA ALA A 35 -4.37 17.78 2.97
C ALA A 35 -4.51 17.00 1.66
N TYR A 36 -3.69 17.32 0.64
CA TYR A 36 -3.73 16.68 -0.67
C TYR A 36 -2.36 16.63 -1.36
N GLY A 37 -2.26 15.90 -2.48
CA GLY A 37 -1.02 15.73 -3.24
C GLY A 37 -0.78 16.83 -4.27
N GLY A 38 -0.37 16.44 -5.48
CA GLY A 38 0.03 17.34 -6.57
C GLY A 38 -1.07 18.12 -7.28
N GLY A 39 -2.32 18.09 -6.78
CA GLY A 39 -3.42 18.93 -7.29
C GLY A 39 -4.31 18.29 -8.37
N SER A 40 -4.19 17.00 -8.65
CA SER A 40 -5.10 16.29 -9.57
C SER A 40 -6.59 16.42 -9.17
N ILE A 41 -6.85 16.60 -7.87
CA ILE A 41 -8.20 16.76 -7.29
C ILE A 41 -8.92 18.03 -7.79
N PHE A 42 -8.20 19.04 -8.26
CA PHE A 42 -8.79 20.24 -8.86
C PHE A 42 -9.35 19.94 -10.25
N ASN A 43 -8.65 19.10 -11.01
CA ASN A 43 -9.02 18.78 -12.39
C ASN A 43 -10.17 17.76 -12.50
N ASN A 44 -10.29 16.87 -11.50
CA ASN A 44 -11.33 15.83 -11.49
C ASN A 44 -12.57 16.20 -10.67
N GLY A 45 -12.64 17.44 -10.15
CA GLY A 45 -13.77 17.96 -9.41
C GLY A 45 -13.90 17.47 -7.96
N VAL A 46 -13.00 16.63 -7.46
CA VAL A 46 -13.04 16.15 -6.06
C VAL A 46 -12.84 17.31 -5.09
N HIS A 47 -11.88 18.22 -5.36
CA HIS A 47 -11.66 19.39 -4.52
C HIS A 47 -12.95 20.21 -4.37
N LYS A 48 -13.64 20.48 -5.49
CA LYS A 48 -14.91 21.23 -5.45
C LYS A 48 -15.97 20.52 -4.63
N GLN A 49 -16.14 19.21 -4.80
CA GLN A 49 -17.10 18.44 -4.01
C GLN A 49 -16.79 18.50 -2.50
N VAL A 50 -15.51 18.40 -2.14
CA VAL A 50 -15.05 18.49 -0.74
C VAL A 50 -15.31 19.88 -0.15
N THR A 51 -14.92 20.95 -0.86
CA THR A 51 -15.10 22.33 -0.38
C THR A 51 -16.59 22.73 -0.33
N ASP A 52 -17.41 22.29 -1.27
CA ASP A 52 -18.87 22.50 -1.23
C ASP A 52 -19.47 21.79 0.00
N ALA A 53 -19.07 20.55 0.27
CA ALA A 53 -19.54 19.80 1.43
C ALA A 53 -19.06 20.40 2.76
N LEU A 54 -17.93 21.07 2.78
CA LEU A 54 -17.37 21.74 3.97
C LEU A 54 -17.68 23.24 4.02
N ALA A 55 -18.67 23.71 3.25
CA ALA A 55 -19.10 25.10 3.33
C ALA A 55 -19.49 25.48 4.77
N GLY A 56 -18.83 26.51 5.30
CA GLY A 56 -19.04 26.95 6.68
C GLY A 56 -18.04 26.38 7.73
N TYR A 57 -17.12 25.51 7.32
CA TYR A 57 -16.00 25.11 8.15
C TYR A 57 -14.80 26.07 8.00
N GLU A 58 -13.98 26.20 9.04
CA GLU A 58 -12.67 26.86 8.94
C GLU A 58 -11.68 25.90 8.32
N ILE A 59 -11.32 26.13 7.04
CA ILE A 59 -10.44 25.24 6.28
C ILE A 59 -9.07 25.90 6.10
N THR A 60 -8.02 25.15 6.42
CA THR A 60 -6.65 25.44 6.01
C THR A 60 -6.24 24.40 4.98
N GLU A 61 -5.77 24.82 3.82
CA GLU A 61 -5.29 23.89 2.79
C GLU A 61 -3.80 23.63 2.91
N PHE A 62 -3.41 22.38 2.69
CA PHE A 62 -2.02 21.94 2.57
C PHE A 62 -1.88 20.98 1.39
N GLY A 63 -1.32 21.46 0.30
CA GLY A 63 -1.05 20.68 -0.90
C GLY A 63 0.42 20.31 -1.05
N GLY A 64 0.71 19.44 -2.01
CA GLY A 64 2.08 19.09 -2.39
C GLY A 64 2.66 17.88 -1.66
N ILE A 65 1.83 17.05 -1.00
CA ILE A 65 2.30 15.76 -0.50
C ILE A 65 2.68 14.88 -1.70
N GLU A 66 3.95 14.51 -1.79
CA GLU A 66 4.52 13.79 -2.93
C GLU A 66 4.10 12.31 -2.95
N PRO A 67 4.15 11.64 -4.12
CA PRO A 67 4.26 10.19 -4.15
C PRO A 67 5.45 9.74 -3.29
N ASN A 68 5.27 8.72 -2.42
CA ASN A 68 6.21 8.40 -1.34
C ASN A 68 6.44 9.61 -0.42
N PRO A 69 5.50 9.92 0.47
CA PRO A 69 5.47 11.17 1.22
C PRO A 69 6.76 11.40 1.99
N ARG A 70 7.28 12.63 1.92
CA ARG A 70 8.57 12.99 2.49
C ARG A 70 8.42 13.59 3.89
N TYR A 71 9.26 13.16 4.81
CA TYR A 71 9.30 13.66 6.18
C TYR A 71 9.39 15.19 6.21
N GLU A 72 10.27 15.75 5.40
CA GLU A 72 10.53 17.19 5.32
C GLU A 72 9.29 17.99 4.85
N THR A 73 8.46 17.39 4.01
CA THR A 73 7.20 18.00 3.55
C THR A 73 6.11 17.87 4.61
N VAL A 74 5.89 16.69 5.17
CA VAL A 74 4.82 16.50 6.16
C VAL A 74 5.09 17.24 7.47
N MET A 75 6.35 17.49 7.82
CA MET A 75 6.69 18.33 8.98
C MET A 75 6.22 19.78 8.83
N LYS A 76 6.20 20.35 7.62
CA LYS A 76 5.60 21.69 7.39
C LYS A 76 4.12 21.70 7.74
N ALA A 77 3.40 20.61 7.43
CA ALA A 77 1.99 20.49 7.83
C ALA A 77 1.84 20.35 9.34
N VAL A 78 2.75 19.64 10.02
CA VAL A 78 2.76 19.53 11.49
C VAL A 78 2.84 20.91 12.13
N GLU A 79 3.71 21.78 11.63
CA GLU A 79 3.85 23.18 12.10
C GLU A 79 2.55 23.97 11.90
N ILE A 80 1.95 23.90 10.71
CA ILE A 80 0.66 24.56 10.41
C ILE A 80 -0.45 24.08 11.36
N VAL A 81 -0.53 22.77 11.61
CA VAL A 81 -1.54 22.19 12.52
C VAL A 81 -1.39 22.74 13.94
N ARG A 82 -0.14 22.87 14.41
CA ARG A 82 0.18 23.43 15.74
C ARG A 82 -0.15 24.92 15.82
N GLU A 83 0.31 25.71 14.85
CA GLU A 83 0.13 27.18 14.83
C GLU A 83 -1.34 27.59 14.74
N LYS A 84 -2.12 26.90 13.90
CA LYS A 84 -3.55 27.21 13.68
C LYS A 84 -4.50 26.49 14.61
N ASN A 85 -3.99 25.65 15.51
CA ASN A 85 -4.79 24.84 16.41
C ASN A 85 -5.85 24.02 15.64
N ILE A 86 -5.42 23.34 14.56
CA ILE A 86 -6.26 22.44 13.78
C ILE A 86 -6.66 21.25 14.67
N ASP A 87 -7.92 20.86 14.62
CA ASP A 87 -8.45 19.77 15.44
C ASP A 87 -8.97 18.57 14.62
N PHE A 88 -8.99 18.69 13.30
CA PHE A 88 -9.33 17.61 12.39
C PHE A 88 -8.53 17.69 11.08
N ILE A 89 -8.07 16.55 10.55
CA ILE A 89 -7.37 16.50 9.26
C ILE A 89 -8.21 15.70 8.26
N LEU A 90 -8.36 16.22 7.04
CA LEU A 90 -8.99 15.52 5.93
C LEU A 90 -7.95 15.22 4.86
N ALA A 91 -7.62 13.94 4.67
CA ALA A 91 -6.75 13.48 3.61
C ALA A 91 -7.56 13.30 2.31
N VAL A 92 -7.24 14.05 1.26
CA VAL A 92 -7.91 13.90 -0.05
C VAL A 92 -6.88 13.48 -1.09
N GLY A 93 -6.81 12.18 -1.36
CA GLY A 93 -5.78 11.64 -2.24
C GLY A 93 -5.70 10.12 -2.23
N GLY A 94 -4.59 9.59 -2.74
CA GLY A 94 -4.23 8.18 -2.66
C GLY A 94 -3.47 7.85 -1.38
N GLY A 95 -2.93 6.63 -1.33
CA GLY A 95 -2.19 6.12 -0.16
C GLY A 95 -1.08 7.03 0.36
N SER A 96 -0.32 7.69 -0.52
CA SER A 96 0.76 8.61 -0.11
C SER A 96 0.25 9.81 0.69
N VAL A 97 -0.89 10.40 0.29
CA VAL A 97 -1.51 11.48 1.05
C VAL A 97 -2.02 10.99 2.39
N ILE A 98 -2.65 9.81 2.41
CA ILE A 98 -3.18 9.21 3.64
C ILE A 98 -2.03 8.85 4.60
N ASP A 99 -0.95 8.28 4.11
CA ASP A 99 0.24 7.96 4.90
C ASP A 99 0.89 9.22 5.48
N GLY A 100 1.02 10.28 4.67
CA GLY A 100 1.49 11.58 5.15
C GLY A 100 0.60 12.13 6.27
N VAL A 101 -0.73 12.05 6.12
CA VAL A 101 -1.69 12.51 7.13
C VAL A 101 -1.62 11.68 8.41
N LYS A 102 -1.43 10.36 8.32
CA LYS A 102 -1.20 9.51 9.51
C LYS A 102 0.03 9.98 10.30
N PHE A 103 1.11 10.32 9.59
CA PHE A 103 2.30 10.85 10.24
C PHE A 103 2.03 12.23 10.87
N ILE A 104 1.39 13.15 10.15
CA ILE A 104 1.03 14.48 10.67
C ILE A 104 0.18 14.33 11.93
N SER A 105 -0.87 13.50 11.88
CA SER A 105 -1.77 13.18 12.99
C SER A 105 -1.02 12.75 14.26
N ALA A 106 -0.03 11.86 14.10
CA ALA A 106 0.80 11.35 15.19
C ALA A 106 1.81 12.39 15.68
N ALA A 107 2.52 13.05 14.76
CA ALA A 107 3.66 13.91 15.05
C ALA A 107 3.27 15.23 15.76
N VAL A 108 2.05 15.73 15.53
CA VAL A 108 1.59 17.00 16.12
C VAL A 108 1.66 16.98 17.64
N LYS A 109 1.27 15.86 18.26
CA LYS A 109 1.21 15.70 19.71
C LYS A 109 2.33 14.81 20.27
N PHE A 110 3.26 14.38 19.42
CA PHE A 110 4.37 13.53 19.85
C PHE A 110 5.33 14.30 20.74
N GLU A 111 5.66 13.72 21.90
CA GLU A 111 6.64 14.28 22.84
C GLU A 111 8.06 13.80 22.45
N GLY A 112 8.88 14.68 21.92
CA GLY A 112 10.23 14.41 21.45
C GLY A 112 10.42 14.80 19.98
N ASP A 113 11.47 14.28 19.34
CA ASP A 113 11.71 14.50 17.92
C ASP A 113 10.78 13.58 17.08
N PRO A 114 9.90 14.13 16.23
CA PRO A 114 9.00 13.32 15.42
C PRO A 114 9.70 12.30 14.50
N VAL A 115 10.96 12.51 14.13
CA VAL A 115 11.73 11.53 13.34
C VAL A 115 11.87 10.19 14.08
N ASP A 116 11.87 10.22 15.41
CA ASP A 116 11.95 9.01 16.25
C ASP A 116 10.78 8.04 16.02
N ILE A 117 9.61 8.55 15.63
CA ILE A 117 8.46 7.71 15.25
C ILE A 117 8.88 6.71 14.16
N LEU A 118 9.65 7.17 13.17
CA LEU A 118 10.12 6.39 12.03
C LEU A 118 11.34 5.55 12.37
N VAL A 119 12.40 6.18 12.87
CA VAL A 119 13.71 5.54 13.09
C VAL A 119 13.64 4.50 14.21
N LYS A 120 12.91 4.80 15.29
CA LYS A 120 12.72 3.88 16.42
C LYS A 120 11.49 2.98 16.28
N ARG A 121 10.73 3.13 15.17
CA ARG A 121 9.50 2.38 14.89
C ARG A 121 8.50 2.43 16.05
N ILE A 122 8.25 3.63 16.57
CA ILE A 122 7.38 3.83 17.72
C ILE A 122 5.94 3.50 17.33
N ARG A 123 5.32 2.62 18.09
CA ARG A 123 3.91 2.28 17.92
C ARG A 123 3.04 3.37 18.55
N ILE A 124 2.19 4.02 17.75
CA ILE A 124 1.31 5.10 18.18
C ILE A 124 0.04 4.51 18.80
N LEU A 125 -0.11 4.64 20.11
CA LEU A 125 -1.21 4.04 20.87
C LEU A 125 -2.37 5.00 21.12
N ASP A 126 -2.09 6.29 21.26
CA ASP A 126 -3.04 7.34 21.59
C ASP A 126 -2.51 8.72 21.18
N ASN A 127 -3.19 9.79 21.64
CA ASN A 127 -2.76 11.19 21.57
C ASN A 127 -2.44 11.67 20.14
N THR A 128 -3.38 11.47 19.21
CA THR A 128 -3.28 11.92 17.81
C THR A 128 -4.32 12.98 17.49
N ILE A 129 -4.20 13.66 16.36
CA ILE A 129 -5.27 14.47 15.79
C ILE A 129 -6.18 13.52 14.96
N PRO A 130 -7.50 13.48 15.21
CA PRO A 130 -8.41 12.65 14.42
C PRO A 130 -8.39 13.09 12.93
N PHE A 131 -8.52 12.10 12.04
CA PHE A 131 -8.55 12.38 10.60
C PHE A 131 -9.51 11.46 9.87
N GLY A 132 -10.03 11.96 8.75
CA GLY A 132 -10.79 11.19 7.78
C GLY A 132 -10.12 11.19 6.41
N THR A 133 -10.61 10.34 5.49
CA THR A 133 -10.06 10.25 4.15
C THR A 133 -11.13 10.36 3.08
N VAL A 134 -10.76 10.92 1.92
CA VAL A 134 -11.46 10.80 0.64
C VAL A 134 -10.48 10.16 -0.32
N LEU A 135 -10.67 8.88 -0.61
CA LEU A 135 -9.78 8.09 -1.44
C LEU A 135 -9.93 8.45 -2.91
N THR A 136 -8.84 8.77 -3.60
CA THR A 136 -8.84 9.06 -5.03
C THR A 136 -8.03 8.09 -5.88
N LEU A 137 -7.19 7.25 -5.26
CA LEU A 137 -6.39 6.23 -5.93
C LEU A 137 -6.34 4.97 -5.05
N PRO A 138 -7.12 3.93 -5.41
CA PRO A 138 -7.08 2.64 -4.71
C PRO A 138 -5.78 1.90 -4.99
N ALA A 139 -5.08 1.44 -3.95
CA ALA A 139 -3.87 0.63 -4.03
C ALA A 139 -3.51 0.05 -2.65
N THR A 140 -3.11 0.93 -1.73
CA THR A 140 -2.43 0.61 -0.47
C THR A 140 -3.35 0.13 0.66
N GLY A 141 -4.67 0.27 0.53
CA GLY A 141 -5.60 0.04 1.64
C GLY A 141 -5.38 0.96 2.86
N SER A 142 -4.59 2.04 2.71
CA SER A 142 -4.24 2.95 3.80
C SER A 142 -5.47 3.63 4.40
N GLU A 143 -6.54 3.77 3.64
CA GLU A 143 -7.83 4.27 4.09
C GLU A 143 -8.53 3.35 5.10
N MET A 144 -8.08 2.11 5.26
CA MET A 144 -8.70 1.15 6.19
C MET A 144 -7.67 0.36 7.01
N ASN A 145 -6.47 0.90 7.21
CA ASN A 145 -5.44 0.31 8.06
C ASN A 145 -4.74 1.38 8.91
N SER A 146 -3.87 0.93 9.80
CA SER A 146 -3.11 1.77 10.73
C SER A 146 -1.60 1.79 10.44
N GLY A 147 -1.19 1.38 9.25
CA GLY A 147 0.19 1.47 8.78
C GLY A 147 0.41 2.74 7.97
N SER A 148 1.63 3.23 7.95
CA SER A 148 2.07 4.35 7.13
C SER A 148 3.54 4.18 6.75
N VAL A 149 3.93 4.69 5.59
CA VAL A 149 5.31 4.65 5.12
C VAL A 149 5.73 6.06 4.71
N ILE A 150 6.84 6.54 5.28
CA ILE A 150 7.38 7.88 5.06
C ILE A 150 8.82 7.77 4.56
N THR A 151 9.18 8.60 3.59
CA THR A 151 10.54 8.71 3.07
C THR A 151 11.27 9.82 3.80
N ILE A 152 12.50 9.56 4.25
CA ILE A 152 13.41 10.57 4.81
C ILE A 152 14.44 10.89 3.73
N ASP A 153 14.39 12.09 3.17
CA ASP A 153 15.29 12.50 2.09
C ASP A 153 16.76 12.49 2.50
N LYS A 154 17.04 12.95 3.72
CA LYS A 154 18.40 13.05 4.25
C LYS A 154 19.14 11.71 4.27
N THR A 155 18.45 10.62 4.56
CA THR A 155 19.03 9.27 4.64
C THR A 155 18.66 8.38 3.47
N GLN A 156 17.81 8.87 2.57
CA GLN A 156 17.22 8.10 1.46
C GLN A 156 16.58 6.79 1.93
N GLU A 157 15.87 6.85 3.05
CA GLU A 157 15.20 5.71 3.65
C GLU A 157 13.69 5.83 3.55
N LYS A 158 13.04 4.70 3.23
CA LYS A 158 11.59 4.56 3.24
C LYS A 158 11.20 3.70 4.44
N LEU A 159 10.68 4.33 5.50
CA LEU A 159 10.45 3.71 6.80
C LEU A 159 8.97 3.65 7.13
N SER A 160 8.56 2.52 7.73
CA SER A 160 7.19 2.30 8.16
C SER A 160 7.01 2.54 9.66
N PHE A 161 5.85 3.05 10.03
CA PHE A 161 5.35 3.10 11.40
C PHE A 161 3.86 2.78 11.43
N GLY A 162 3.27 2.68 12.61
CA GLY A 162 1.84 2.45 12.75
C GLY A 162 1.39 2.34 14.20
N GLY A 163 0.11 2.05 14.37
CA GLY A 163 -0.48 1.85 15.69
C GLY A 163 -1.99 2.11 15.70
N PRO A 164 -2.71 1.68 16.74
CA PRO A 164 -4.17 1.77 16.77
C PRO A 164 -4.72 3.20 16.72
N ALA A 165 -3.92 4.20 17.09
CA ALA A 165 -4.36 5.59 17.10
C ALA A 165 -4.28 6.29 15.72
N VAL A 166 -3.67 5.65 14.72
CA VAL A 166 -3.55 6.22 13.36
C VAL A 166 -4.45 5.52 12.33
N PHE A 167 -5.55 4.90 12.78
CA PHE A 167 -6.66 4.58 11.90
C PHE A 167 -7.42 5.86 11.53
N PRO A 168 -7.90 6.00 10.28
CA PRO A 168 -8.90 7.03 9.96
C PRO A 168 -10.18 6.81 10.78
N VAL A 169 -10.85 7.86 11.21
CA VAL A 169 -12.17 7.72 11.85
C VAL A 169 -13.26 7.39 10.83
N PHE A 170 -13.09 7.84 9.59
CA PHE A 170 -13.89 7.43 8.44
C PHE A 170 -13.07 7.46 7.15
N SER A 171 -13.56 6.73 6.14
CA SER A 171 -12.99 6.78 4.80
C SER A 171 -14.11 6.80 3.75
N ILE A 172 -14.13 7.85 2.93
CA ILE A 172 -15.05 7.95 1.80
C ILE A 172 -14.36 7.39 0.56
N CYS A 173 -14.99 6.39 -0.02
CA CYS A 173 -14.49 5.64 -1.15
C CYS A 173 -15.54 5.68 -2.28
N ASP A 174 -15.45 6.71 -3.13
CA ASP A 174 -16.31 6.89 -4.29
C ASP A 174 -15.60 6.36 -5.55
N PRO A 175 -16.08 5.26 -6.16
CA PRO A 175 -15.45 4.69 -7.35
C PRO A 175 -15.36 5.65 -8.55
N GLU A 176 -16.16 6.71 -8.59
CA GLU A 176 -16.06 7.71 -9.67
C GLU A 176 -14.72 8.45 -9.67
N THR A 177 -14.02 8.49 -8.55
CA THR A 177 -12.67 9.09 -8.47
C THR A 177 -11.65 8.35 -9.34
N VAL A 178 -11.85 7.06 -9.60
CA VAL A 178 -10.97 6.23 -10.44
C VAL A 178 -11.01 6.66 -11.90
N ALA A 179 -12.14 7.20 -12.38
CA ALA A 179 -12.33 7.60 -13.78
C ALA A 179 -11.28 8.60 -14.30
N SER A 180 -10.70 9.39 -13.43
CA SER A 180 -9.70 10.41 -13.77
C SER A 180 -8.26 9.93 -13.70
N LEU A 181 -8.03 8.69 -13.25
CA LEU A 181 -6.69 8.17 -13.08
C LEU A 181 -6.04 7.82 -14.42
N PRO A 182 -4.78 8.21 -14.62
CA PRO A 182 -4.00 7.70 -15.74
C PRO A 182 -3.90 6.17 -15.70
N LYS A 183 -3.92 5.52 -16.86
CA LYS A 183 -3.81 4.06 -17.00
C LYS A 183 -2.67 3.48 -16.15
N ARG A 184 -1.49 4.13 -16.16
CA ARG A 184 -0.33 3.74 -15.35
C ARG A 184 -0.65 3.65 -13.86
N GLN A 185 -1.43 4.59 -13.32
CA GLN A 185 -1.78 4.60 -11.90
C GLN A 185 -2.78 3.50 -11.55
N VAL A 186 -3.73 3.22 -12.43
CA VAL A 186 -4.66 2.10 -12.26
C VAL A 186 -3.89 0.78 -12.28
N GLN A 187 -3.00 0.59 -13.24
CA GLN A 187 -2.12 -0.59 -13.32
C GLN A 187 -1.29 -0.76 -12.04
N ASN A 188 -0.65 0.32 -11.58
CA ASN A 188 0.13 0.32 -10.34
C ASN A 188 -0.74 -0.09 -9.14
N GLY A 189 -1.93 0.48 -9.00
CA GLY A 189 -2.84 0.17 -7.88
C GLY A 189 -3.30 -1.29 -7.86
N ILE A 190 -3.56 -1.89 -9.02
CA ILE A 190 -3.96 -3.29 -9.13
C ILE A 190 -2.81 -4.21 -8.71
N ILE A 191 -1.59 -3.95 -9.19
CA ILE A 191 -0.42 -4.78 -8.88
C ILE A 191 0.01 -4.62 -7.42
N ASP A 192 -0.11 -3.43 -6.86
CA ASP A 192 0.14 -3.18 -5.45
C ASP A 192 -0.84 -3.98 -4.56
N ALA A 193 -2.14 -3.84 -4.81
CA ALA A 193 -3.17 -4.61 -4.10
C ALA A 193 -2.98 -6.13 -4.26
N TYR A 194 -2.68 -6.59 -5.48
CA TYR A 194 -2.37 -7.99 -5.75
C TYR A 194 -1.18 -8.48 -4.91
N THR A 195 -0.09 -7.72 -4.88
CA THR A 195 1.12 -8.12 -4.14
C THR A 195 0.89 -8.08 -2.63
N HIS A 196 0.11 -7.12 -2.11
CA HIS A 196 -0.32 -7.12 -0.72
C HIS A 196 -0.99 -8.44 -0.33
N VAL A 197 -1.90 -8.96 -1.17
CA VAL A 197 -2.54 -10.25 -0.92
C VAL A 197 -1.52 -11.38 -0.99
N MET A 198 -0.65 -11.39 -2.00
CA MET A 198 0.35 -12.45 -2.19
C MET A 198 1.27 -12.60 -0.99
N GLU A 199 1.73 -11.51 -0.38
CA GLU A 199 2.62 -11.56 0.79
C GLU A 199 1.93 -11.99 2.09
N GLN A 200 0.60 -11.94 2.15
CA GLN A 200 -0.19 -12.47 3.25
C GLN A 200 -0.65 -13.93 2.98
N TYR A 201 -0.64 -14.36 1.73
CA TYR A 201 -1.13 -15.66 1.28
C TYR A 201 -0.01 -16.68 1.02
N LEU A 202 1.09 -16.31 0.33
CA LEU A 202 2.21 -17.19 0.00
C LEU A 202 3.17 -17.41 1.19
N THR A 203 2.65 -17.93 2.27
CA THR A 203 3.38 -18.29 3.49
C THR A 203 3.32 -19.80 3.72
N TYR A 204 3.92 -20.30 4.78
CA TYR A 204 3.81 -21.73 5.08
C TYR A 204 2.37 -22.13 5.42
N PRO A 205 1.95 -23.39 5.14
CA PRO A 205 0.60 -23.87 5.48
C PRO A 205 0.29 -23.76 6.99
N HIS A 206 -0.90 -23.29 7.34
CA HIS A 206 -1.33 -23.01 8.73
C HIS A 206 -2.83 -23.24 8.97
N ASP A 207 -3.49 -23.97 8.09
CA ASP A 207 -4.91 -24.37 8.20
C ASP A 207 -5.92 -23.22 8.41
N ALA A 208 -5.65 -22.06 7.80
CA ALA A 208 -6.54 -20.89 7.83
C ALA A 208 -7.37 -20.81 6.55
N LEU A 209 -8.29 -21.77 6.39
CA LEU A 209 -9.04 -21.97 5.16
C LEU A 209 -9.85 -20.74 4.72
N LEU A 210 -10.41 -19.98 5.68
CA LEU A 210 -11.20 -18.80 5.36
C LEU A 210 -10.30 -17.67 4.81
N GLN A 211 -9.16 -17.42 5.46
CA GLN A 211 -8.20 -16.42 4.99
C GLN A 211 -7.67 -16.77 3.60
N ASP A 212 -7.34 -18.04 3.36
CA ASP A 212 -6.93 -18.49 2.03
C ASP A 212 -8.00 -18.19 0.98
N ARG A 213 -9.26 -18.54 1.23
CA ARG A 213 -10.36 -18.33 0.28
C ARG A 213 -10.66 -16.84 0.04
N ILE A 214 -10.61 -16.02 1.07
CA ILE A 214 -10.78 -14.55 0.91
C ILE A 214 -9.64 -14.00 0.07
N ALA A 215 -8.39 -14.36 0.35
CA ALA A 215 -7.22 -13.97 -0.42
C ALA A 215 -7.33 -14.41 -1.89
N GLU A 216 -7.66 -15.70 -2.11
CA GLU A 216 -7.88 -16.29 -3.44
C GLU A 216 -8.98 -15.53 -4.22
N SER A 217 -10.09 -15.16 -3.56
CA SER A 217 -11.17 -14.40 -4.20
C SER A 217 -10.74 -12.99 -4.59
N ILE A 218 -9.96 -12.30 -3.75
CA ILE A 218 -9.42 -10.97 -4.10
C ILE A 218 -8.48 -11.08 -5.29
N LEU A 219 -7.55 -12.06 -5.30
CA LEU A 219 -6.62 -12.28 -6.41
C LEU A 219 -7.35 -12.59 -7.72
N GLN A 220 -8.33 -13.50 -7.70
CA GLN A 220 -9.14 -13.83 -8.87
C GLN A 220 -9.85 -12.59 -9.43
N THR A 221 -10.48 -11.80 -8.55
CA THR A 221 -11.18 -10.59 -8.94
C THR A 221 -10.22 -9.59 -9.58
N LEU A 222 -9.06 -9.32 -8.98
CA LEU A 222 -8.06 -8.38 -9.52
C LEU A 222 -7.51 -8.84 -10.88
N ILE A 223 -7.29 -10.14 -11.08
CA ILE A 223 -6.85 -10.69 -12.36
C ILE A 223 -7.93 -10.52 -13.43
N GLU A 224 -9.19 -10.79 -13.08
CA GLU A 224 -10.33 -10.70 -13.99
C GLU A 224 -10.59 -9.26 -14.44
N ILE A 225 -10.71 -8.33 -13.49
CA ILE A 225 -11.10 -6.94 -13.78
C ILE A 225 -9.93 -6.06 -14.21
N GLY A 226 -8.69 -6.40 -13.81
CA GLY A 226 -7.52 -5.53 -13.93
C GLY A 226 -7.31 -4.97 -15.34
N PRO A 227 -7.25 -5.80 -16.39
CA PRO A 227 -7.11 -5.28 -17.75
C PRO A 227 -8.25 -4.35 -18.16
N GLY A 228 -9.49 -4.69 -17.79
CA GLY A 228 -10.68 -3.90 -18.13
C GLY A 228 -10.70 -2.53 -17.48
N VAL A 229 -10.42 -2.44 -16.17
CA VAL A 229 -10.39 -1.15 -15.46
C VAL A 229 -9.20 -0.29 -15.88
N ALA A 230 -8.06 -0.89 -16.26
CA ALA A 230 -6.92 -0.15 -16.78
C ALA A 230 -7.21 0.48 -18.16
N GLU A 231 -8.00 -0.19 -19.00
CA GLU A 231 -8.42 0.35 -20.31
C GLU A 231 -9.57 1.34 -20.19
N ASN A 232 -10.52 1.11 -19.29
CA ASN A 232 -11.68 1.97 -19.09
C ASN A 232 -11.91 2.25 -17.61
N PRO A 233 -11.14 3.16 -16.98
CA PRO A 233 -11.30 3.49 -15.58
C PRO A 233 -12.62 4.19 -15.25
N SER A 234 -13.38 4.63 -16.27
CA SER A 234 -14.71 5.23 -16.13
C SER A 234 -15.84 4.19 -16.00
N ASP A 235 -15.55 2.90 -16.22
CA ASP A 235 -16.53 1.85 -15.93
C ASP A 235 -16.70 1.71 -14.42
N TYR A 236 -17.84 2.22 -13.93
CA TYR A 236 -18.14 2.23 -12.50
C TYR A 236 -18.13 0.84 -11.87
N LYS A 237 -18.57 -0.20 -12.58
CA LYS A 237 -18.61 -1.57 -12.04
C LYS A 237 -17.20 -2.10 -11.83
N LEU A 238 -16.32 -1.90 -12.80
CA LEU A 238 -14.93 -2.30 -12.70
C LEU A 238 -14.18 -1.49 -11.61
N ALA A 239 -14.37 -0.16 -11.61
CA ALA A 239 -13.78 0.74 -10.63
C ALA A 239 -14.24 0.42 -9.20
N ALA A 240 -15.52 0.10 -9.00
CA ALA A 240 -16.08 -0.27 -7.70
C ALA A 240 -15.47 -1.57 -7.16
N ASN A 241 -15.34 -2.59 -7.98
CA ASN A 241 -14.70 -3.84 -7.60
C ASN A 241 -13.21 -3.65 -7.32
N PHE A 242 -12.51 -2.88 -8.16
CA PHE A 242 -11.10 -2.56 -7.94
C PHE A 242 -10.88 -1.84 -6.59
N MET A 243 -11.65 -0.77 -6.33
CA MET A 243 -11.53 0.00 -5.08
C MET A 243 -11.77 -0.88 -3.86
N TRP A 244 -12.82 -1.71 -3.88
CA TRP A 244 -13.10 -2.60 -2.77
C TRP A 244 -12.04 -3.68 -2.59
N CYS A 245 -11.55 -4.30 -3.68
CA CYS A 245 -10.47 -5.27 -3.62
C CYS A 245 -9.17 -4.66 -3.04
N ALA A 246 -8.80 -3.45 -3.47
CA ALA A 246 -7.61 -2.77 -2.98
C ALA A 246 -7.70 -2.49 -1.46
N THR A 247 -8.87 -2.03 -0.98
CA THR A 247 -9.11 -1.86 0.46
C THR A 247 -9.02 -3.19 1.21
N MET A 248 -9.68 -4.25 0.72
CA MET A 248 -9.70 -5.57 1.37
C MET A 248 -8.35 -6.25 1.34
N ALA A 249 -7.49 -5.94 0.38
CA ALA A 249 -6.15 -6.49 0.27
C ALA A 249 -5.25 -6.16 1.47
N LEU A 250 -5.47 -5.02 2.15
CA LEU A 250 -4.62 -4.60 3.29
C LEU A 250 -5.38 -3.93 4.44
N ASN A 251 -6.65 -4.26 4.65
CA ASN A 251 -7.42 -3.77 5.80
C ASN A 251 -7.19 -4.55 7.10
N GLY A 252 -6.28 -5.50 7.09
CA GLY A 252 -5.92 -6.31 8.24
C GLY A 252 -6.74 -7.59 8.43
N LEU A 253 -7.76 -7.88 7.60
CA LEU A 253 -8.59 -9.06 7.76
C LEU A 253 -7.86 -10.34 7.35
N ILE A 254 -7.31 -10.41 6.14
CA ILE A 254 -6.73 -11.64 5.58
C ILE A 254 -5.44 -12.08 6.29
N GLN A 255 -4.75 -11.17 6.98
CA GLN A 255 -3.58 -11.50 7.79
C GLN A 255 -3.91 -12.08 9.17
N LYS A 256 -5.19 -12.17 9.56
CA LYS A 256 -5.56 -12.63 10.90
C LYS A 256 -5.40 -14.14 11.04
N GLY A 257 -4.61 -14.54 12.02
CA GLY A 257 -4.33 -15.94 12.28
C GLY A 257 -3.41 -16.63 11.28
N VAL A 258 -2.73 -15.85 10.43
CA VAL A 258 -1.75 -16.33 9.45
C VAL A 258 -0.42 -15.58 9.61
N PRO A 259 0.72 -16.20 9.24
CA PRO A 259 1.97 -15.46 9.10
C PRO A 259 1.94 -14.58 7.85
N THR A 260 2.76 -13.53 7.83
CA THR A 260 2.91 -12.63 6.67
C THR A 260 4.37 -12.47 6.30
N ASP A 261 4.68 -12.34 5.01
CA ASP A 261 6.06 -12.32 4.50
C ASP A 261 6.65 -10.90 4.47
N TRP A 262 6.16 -10.05 3.62
CA TRP A 262 6.60 -8.65 3.40
C TRP A 262 8.00 -8.48 2.77
N ALA A 263 8.70 -9.54 2.41
CA ALA A 263 10.04 -9.44 1.85
C ALA A 263 10.07 -8.79 0.46
N THR A 264 9.04 -9.03 -0.36
CA THR A 264 8.91 -8.36 -1.67
C THR A 264 8.84 -6.85 -1.50
N HIS A 265 8.02 -6.37 -0.56
CA HIS A 265 7.92 -4.93 -0.26
C HIS A 265 9.22 -4.37 0.31
N MET A 266 9.86 -5.06 1.25
CA MET A 266 11.09 -4.57 1.87
C MET A 266 12.24 -4.41 0.87
N ILE A 267 12.40 -5.37 -0.05
CA ILE A 267 13.40 -5.27 -1.13
C ILE A 267 12.97 -4.23 -2.17
N GLY A 268 11.68 -4.21 -2.54
CA GLY A 268 11.13 -3.24 -3.49
C GLY A 268 11.27 -1.79 -3.04
N HIS A 269 11.15 -1.51 -1.73
CA HIS A 269 11.36 -0.17 -1.18
C HIS A 269 12.77 0.36 -1.45
N GLU A 270 13.80 -0.51 -1.43
CA GLU A 270 15.16 -0.10 -1.75
C GLU A 270 15.31 0.28 -3.23
N LEU A 271 14.66 -0.46 -4.14
CA LEU A 271 14.64 -0.09 -5.56
C LEU A 271 13.93 1.25 -5.81
N THR A 272 12.82 1.50 -5.11
CA THR A 272 12.15 2.80 -5.17
C THR A 272 13.06 3.92 -4.66
N ALA A 273 13.76 3.70 -3.55
CA ALA A 273 14.66 4.69 -2.97
C ALA A 273 15.90 4.98 -3.83
N LEU A 274 16.40 3.96 -4.54
CA LEU A 274 17.59 4.09 -5.40
C LEU A 274 17.29 4.72 -6.76
N TYR A 275 16.17 4.34 -7.39
CA TYR A 275 15.93 4.58 -8.81
C TYR A 275 14.63 5.35 -9.08
N GLU A 276 13.89 5.72 -8.05
CA GLU A 276 12.57 6.38 -8.17
C GLU A 276 11.56 5.57 -9.02
N ILE A 277 11.77 4.25 -9.14
CA ILE A 277 10.82 3.36 -9.81
C ILE A 277 9.52 3.34 -9.00
N ASP A 278 8.37 3.43 -9.68
CA ASP A 278 7.05 3.32 -9.04
C ASP A 278 6.98 2.08 -8.15
N HIS A 279 6.45 2.23 -6.94
CA HIS A 279 6.42 1.16 -5.94
C HIS A 279 5.87 -0.17 -6.48
N ALA A 280 4.69 -0.17 -7.11
CA ALA A 280 4.10 -1.38 -7.67
C ALA A 280 4.99 -2.07 -8.73
N ARG A 281 5.78 -1.28 -9.48
CA ARG A 281 6.72 -1.81 -10.48
C ARG A 281 7.90 -2.52 -9.83
N THR A 282 8.38 -2.00 -8.68
CA THR A 282 9.43 -2.70 -7.92
C THR A 282 8.93 -4.03 -7.35
N LEU A 283 7.65 -4.10 -6.99
CA LEU A 283 7.04 -5.36 -6.53
C LEU A 283 6.95 -6.39 -7.66
N ALA A 284 6.58 -5.95 -8.87
CA ALA A 284 6.55 -6.82 -10.04
C ALA A 284 7.94 -7.34 -10.45
N ILE A 285 9.00 -6.57 -10.23
CA ILE A 285 10.39 -6.98 -10.44
C ILE A 285 10.80 -8.05 -9.42
N ILE A 286 10.56 -7.80 -8.14
CA ILE A 286 11.10 -8.63 -7.04
C ILE A 286 10.27 -9.89 -6.80
N GLY A 287 8.94 -9.80 -6.81
CA GLY A 287 8.04 -10.89 -6.40
C GLY A 287 8.32 -12.22 -7.10
N PRO A 288 8.27 -12.30 -8.45
CA PRO A 288 8.50 -13.56 -9.16
C PRO A 288 9.88 -14.18 -8.88
N ASN A 289 10.91 -13.34 -8.73
CA ASN A 289 12.27 -13.81 -8.47
C ASN A 289 12.44 -14.27 -7.01
N LEU A 290 11.76 -13.62 -6.06
CA LEU A 290 11.67 -14.11 -4.70
C LEU A 290 11.00 -15.50 -4.66
N TYR A 291 9.92 -15.70 -5.42
CA TYR A 291 9.25 -17.00 -5.48
C TYR A 291 10.16 -18.10 -6.05
N ARG A 292 11.01 -17.77 -7.06
CA ARG A 292 12.00 -18.71 -7.61
C ARG A 292 13.11 -19.05 -6.62
N VAL A 293 13.70 -18.04 -5.95
CA VAL A 293 14.78 -18.26 -4.97
C VAL A 293 14.27 -19.00 -3.72
N MET A 294 13.03 -18.75 -3.33
CA MET A 294 12.40 -19.37 -2.17
C MET A 294 11.53 -20.57 -2.54
N PHE A 295 11.68 -21.14 -3.73
CA PHE A 295 10.80 -22.14 -4.32
C PHE A 295 10.54 -23.31 -3.38
N ASP A 296 11.57 -23.93 -2.80
CA ASP A 296 11.44 -25.08 -1.93
C ASP A 296 10.51 -24.87 -0.73
N THR A 297 10.47 -23.64 -0.21
CA THR A 297 9.64 -23.29 0.95
C THR A 297 8.24 -22.79 0.58
N LYS A 298 8.06 -22.36 -0.68
CA LYS A 298 6.80 -21.75 -1.16
C LYS A 298 6.03 -22.61 -2.17
N LYS A 299 6.62 -23.68 -2.71
CA LYS A 299 6.03 -24.47 -3.82
C LYS A 299 4.63 -25.03 -3.54
N GLU A 300 4.35 -25.48 -2.31
CA GLU A 300 3.04 -26.00 -1.95
C GLU A 300 1.95 -24.91 -2.07
N LYS A 301 2.24 -23.72 -1.55
CA LYS A 301 1.32 -22.58 -1.64
C LYS A 301 1.23 -22.00 -3.05
N LEU A 302 2.34 -21.99 -3.80
CA LEU A 302 2.34 -21.61 -5.22
C LEU A 302 1.48 -22.56 -6.06
N ALA A 303 1.56 -23.88 -5.84
CA ALA A 303 0.72 -24.86 -6.51
C ALA A 303 -0.77 -24.68 -6.13
N GLN A 304 -1.05 -24.41 -4.83
CA GLN A 304 -2.42 -24.10 -4.38
C GLN A 304 -2.95 -22.84 -5.10
N TYR A 305 -2.17 -21.77 -5.13
CA TYR A 305 -2.49 -20.54 -5.84
C TYR A 305 -2.71 -20.79 -7.34
N GLY A 306 -1.81 -21.53 -7.98
CA GLY A 306 -1.93 -21.87 -9.38
C GLY A 306 -3.24 -22.60 -9.71
N ARG A 307 -3.59 -23.61 -8.92
CA ARG A 307 -4.81 -24.40 -9.14
C ARG A 307 -6.09 -23.63 -8.81
N ARG A 308 -6.11 -22.85 -7.73
CA ARG A 308 -7.32 -22.20 -7.24
C ARG A 308 -7.58 -20.82 -7.84
N VAL A 309 -6.53 -20.08 -8.16
CA VAL A 309 -6.64 -18.71 -8.68
C VAL A 309 -6.41 -18.66 -10.18
N LEU A 310 -5.40 -19.40 -10.69
CA LEU A 310 -5.00 -19.34 -12.11
C LEU A 310 -5.58 -20.48 -12.95
N ASN A 311 -6.41 -21.35 -12.34
CA ASN A 311 -7.04 -22.49 -12.99
C ASN A 311 -6.03 -23.45 -13.66
N ILE A 312 -4.84 -23.62 -13.06
CA ILE A 312 -3.85 -24.58 -13.51
C ILE A 312 -4.34 -25.99 -13.22
N THR A 313 -4.32 -26.86 -14.22
CA THR A 313 -4.81 -28.24 -14.12
C THR A 313 -3.70 -29.26 -13.82
N GLU A 314 -2.44 -28.82 -13.79
CA GLU A 314 -1.29 -29.68 -13.48
C GLU A 314 -1.40 -30.26 -12.06
N THR A 315 -1.26 -31.58 -11.96
CA THR A 315 -1.38 -32.32 -10.70
C THR A 315 -0.08 -32.43 -9.93
N ASP A 316 1.07 -32.42 -10.65
CA ASP A 316 2.39 -32.35 -10.03
C ASP A 316 2.59 -31.00 -9.36
N THR A 317 2.99 -31.03 -8.09
CA THR A 317 3.10 -29.81 -7.27
C THR A 317 4.20 -28.88 -7.75
N GLU A 318 5.35 -29.40 -8.15
CA GLU A 318 6.48 -28.54 -8.58
C GLU A 318 6.18 -27.90 -9.94
N LYS A 319 5.62 -28.69 -10.87
CA LYS A 319 5.23 -28.16 -12.19
C LYS A 319 4.13 -27.12 -12.07
N ALA A 320 3.10 -27.38 -11.25
CA ALA A 320 2.03 -26.43 -11.00
C ALA A 320 2.54 -25.13 -10.35
N ALA A 321 3.50 -25.23 -9.43
CA ALA A 321 4.12 -24.08 -8.79
C ALA A 321 4.96 -23.25 -9.77
N LEU A 322 5.76 -23.89 -10.63
CA LEU A 322 6.53 -23.21 -11.67
C LEU A 322 5.61 -22.52 -12.69
N GLU A 323 4.58 -23.22 -13.18
CA GLU A 323 3.58 -22.62 -14.07
C GLU A 323 2.87 -21.42 -13.42
N ALA A 324 2.59 -21.48 -12.13
CA ALA A 324 1.98 -20.39 -11.39
C ALA A 324 2.87 -19.13 -11.36
N ILE A 325 4.18 -19.29 -11.20
CA ILE A 325 5.14 -18.16 -11.28
C ILE A 325 5.10 -17.55 -12.68
N GLU A 326 5.18 -18.36 -13.74
CA GLU A 326 5.18 -17.86 -15.12
C GLU A 326 3.86 -17.13 -15.46
N LYS A 327 2.71 -17.69 -15.08
CA LYS A 327 1.40 -17.01 -15.27
C LYS A 327 1.28 -15.72 -14.46
N THR A 328 1.96 -15.62 -13.33
CA THR A 328 2.04 -14.36 -12.56
C THR A 328 2.83 -13.31 -13.35
N VAL A 329 3.96 -13.69 -13.94
CA VAL A 329 4.75 -12.81 -14.82
C VAL A 329 3.93 -12.38 -16.04
N GLU A 330 3.21 -13.31 -16.68
CA GLU A 330 2.31 -12.99 -17.80
C GLU A 330 1.23 -11.97 -17.40
N PHE A 331 0.63 -12.14 -16.23
CA PHE A 331 -0.33 -11.17 -15.71
C PHE A 331 0.31 -9.80 -15.49
N PHE A 332 1.51 -9.74 -14.91
CA PHE A 332 2.23 -8.49 -14.73
C PHE A 332 2.53 -7.80 -16.06
N HIS A 333 3.02 -8.54 -17.07
CA HIS A 333 3.24 -8.00 -18.41
C HIS A 333 1.92 -7.51 -19.06
N LYS A 334 0.83 -8.27 -18.90
CA LYS A 334 -0.51 -7.84 -19.36
C LYS A 334 -0.97 -6.54 -18.70
N MET A 335 -0.56 -6.31 -17.45
CA MET A 335 -0.78 -5.07 -16.71
C MET A 335 0.27 -3.99 -17.01
N GLY A 336 1.13 -4.16 -18.02
CA GLY A 336 2.13 -3.17 -18.43
C GLY A 336 3.27 -3.00 -17.43
N MET A 337 3.55 -4.04 -16.63
CA MET A 337 4.71 -4.10 -15.74
C MET A 337 5.86 -4.85 -16.40
N GLU A 338 7.02 -4.25 -16.45
CA GLU A 338 8.26 -4.96 -16.73
C GLU A 338 8.78 -5.61 -15.43
N THR A 339 9.40 -6.78 -15.55
CA THR A 339 9.81 -7.61 -14.40
C THR A 339 11.32 -7.70 -14.22
N LYS A 340 12.07 -6.80 -14.85
CA LYS A 340 13.53 -6.69 -14.73
C LYS A 340 13.95 -5.27 -14.37
N ILE A 341 14.98 -5.14 -13.54
CA ILE A 341 15.56 -3.83 -13.15
C ILE A 341 16.10 -3.12 -14.39
N SER A 342 16.75 -3.86 -15.30
CA SER A 342 17.31 -3.32 -16.54
C SER A 342 16.32 -2.65 -17.49
N ASN A 343 15.01 -2.88 -17.31
CA ASN A 343 13.98 -2.16 -18.07
C ASN A 343 13.74 -0.74 -17.55
N TYR A 344 14.26 -0.40 -16.35
CA TYR A 344 14.02 0.88 -15.68
C TYR A 344 15.27 1.72 -15.47
N THR A 345 16.44 1.10 -15.38
CA THR A 345 17.74 1.78 -15.20
C THR A 345 18.86 1.00 -15.87
N ASN A 346 19.92 1.71 -16.27
CA ASN A 346 21.14 1.12 -16.79
C ASN A 346 22.19 0.84 -15.69
N ASP A 347 22.02 1.45 -14.50
CA ASP A 347 22.99 1.39 -13.40
C ASP A 347 22.55 0.37 -12.32
N TYR A 348 22.29 -0.87 -12.74
CA TYR A 348 21.73 -1.89 -11.82
C TYR A 348 22.73 -2.90 -11.27
N GLU A 349 23.93 -3.01 -11.83
CA GLU A 349 24.89 -4.09 -11.53
C GLU A 349 25.34 -4.12 -10.06
N SER A 350 25.38 -2.96 -9.39
CA SER A 350 25.73 -2.84 -7.97
C SER A 350 24.55 -2.89 -7.00
N THR A 351 23.33 -3.05 -7.51
CA THR A 351 22.09 -2.98 -6.70
C THR A 351 22.07 -4.00 -5.58
N ALA A 352 22.46 -5.25 -5.89
CA ALA A 352 22.46 -6.32 -4.91
C ALA A 352 23.43 -6.04 -3.74
N ASP A 353 24.64 -5.57 -4.05
CA ASP A 353 25.62 -5.20 -3.04
C ASP A 353 25.12 -4.08 -2.13
N PHE A 354 24.51 -3.07 -2.73
CA PHE A 354 23.98 -1.93 -1.99
C PHE A 354 22.85 -2.35 -1.05
N ILE A 355 21.87 -3.13 -1.53
CA ILE A 355 20.72 -3.56 -0.72
C ILE A 355 21.18 -4.47 0.42
N VAL A 356 22.04 -5.44 0.14
CA VAL A 356 22.59 -6.36 1.15
C VAL A 356 23.32 -5.58 2.25
N LYS A 357 24.24 -4.67 1.86
CA LYS A 357 24.96 -3.83 2.82
C LYS A 357 24.01 -3.02 3.70
N ARG A 358 22.98 -2.41 3.12
CA ARG A 358 21.99 -1.63 3.85
C ARG A 358 21.19 -2.48 4.85
N PHE A 359 20.86 -3.72 4.49
CA PHE A 359 20.18 -4.64 5.40
C PHE A 359 21.07 -5.09 6.55
N GLU A 360 22.36 -5.34 6.27
CA GLU A 360 23.36 -5.64 7.31
C GLU A 360 23.57 -4.47 8.28
N GLU A 361 23.69 -3.23 7.76
CA GLU A 361 23.80 -2.00 8.56
C GLU A 361 22.60 -1.79 9.48
N ARG A 362 21.39 -2.18 9.03
CA ARG A 362 20.16 -2.18 9.84
C ARG A 362 20.05 -3.35 10.81
N GLY A 363 21.00 -4.28 10.80
CA GLY A 363 20.99 -5.48 11.62
C GLY A 363 19.95 -6.52 11.19
N TRP A 364 19.48 -6.48 9.96
CA TRP A 364 18.50 -7.42 9.43
C TRP A 364 19.17 -8.72 9.01
N LYS A 365 18.92 -9.79 9.80
CA LYS A 365 19.53 -11.12 9.60
C LYS A 365 18.72 -12.00 8.66
N GLY A 366 17.45 -11.71 8.45
CA GLY A 366 16.56 -12.43 7.56
C GLY A 366 15.21 -11.74 7.44
N LEU A 367 14.59 -11.88 6.27
CA LEU A 367 13.26 -11.38 5.95
C LEU A 367 12.30 -12.56 5.81
N GLY A 368 11.02 -12.22 5.57
CA GLY A 368 9.95 -13.18 5.35
C GLY A 368 9.41 -13.82 6.63
N GLU A 369 8.36 -14.60 6.48
CA GLU A 369 7.60 -15.20 7.59
C GLU A 369 8.40 -16.20 8.44
N ARG A 370 9.51 -16.71 7.91
CA ARG A 370 10.44 -17.62 8.60
C ARG A 370 11.77 -16.97 8.95
N GLN A 371 11.94 -15.68 8.62
CA GLN A 371 13.22 -14.97 8.75
C GLN A 371 14.38 -15.72 8.08
N ASN A 372 14.11 -16.44 7.00
CA ASN A 372 15.07 -17.27 6.28
C ASN A 372 15.48 -16.72 4.92
N ILE A 373 15.00 -15.52 4.54
CA ILE A 373 15.49 -14.77 3.39
C ILE A 373 16.70 -13.97 3.89
N THR A 374 17.83 -14.67 3.95
CA THR A 374 19.13 -14.14 4.44
C THR A 374 19.70 -13.10 3.46
N PRO A 375 20.73 -12.32 3.84
CA PRO A 375 21.41 -11.40 2.92
C PRO A 375 21.86 -12.06 1.61
N GLU A 376 22.34 -13.31 1.65
CA GLU A 376 22.74 -14.07 0.45
C GLU A 376 21.53 -14.37 -0.46
N ARG A 377 20.37 -14.68 0.12
CA ARG A 377 19.14 -14.89 -0.64
C ARG A 377 18.59 -13.58 -1.19
N VAL A 378 18.68 -12.48 -0.45
CA VAL A 378 18.36 -11.14 -0.96
C VAL A 378 19.22 -10.82 -2.17
N ARG A 379 20.54 -11.08 -2.10
CA ARG A 379 21.43 -10.94 -3.23
C ARG A 379 20.95 -11.73 -4.45
N ALA A 380 20.69 -13.03 -4.27
CA ALA A 380 20.23 -13.89 -5.36
C ALA A 380 18.91 -13.42 -5.99
N ILE A 381 17.96 -12.92 -5.17
CA ILE A 381 16.69 -12.36 -5.64
C ILE A 381 16.94 -11.12 -6.52
N VAL A 382 17.80 -10.21 -6.07
CA VAL A 382 18.08 -8.95 -6.77
C VAL A 382 18.85 -9.22 -8.05
N GLU A 383 19.90 -10.07 -8.03
CA GLU A 383 20.67 -10.44 -9.21
C GLU A 383 19.81 -11.18 -10.27
N MET A 384 18.89 -12.04 -9.84
CA MET A 384 17.91 -12.70 -10.73
C MET A 384 16.93 -11.69 -11.36
N SER A 385 16.83 -10.51 -10.80
CA SER A 385 15.95 -9.43 -11.26
C SER A 385 16.62 -8.46 -12.26
N TYR A 386 17.89 -8.68 -12.63
CA TYR A 386 18.66 -7.86 -13.57
C TYR A 386 18.20 -7.94 -15.03
#